data_e528df737e456e7eefaffa58481047d9
#
_entry.id   e528df737e456e7eefaffa58481047d9
#
_cell.length_a   1.000
_cell.length_b   1.000
_cell.length_c   1.000
_cell.angle_alpha   90.00
_cell.angle_beta   90.00
_cell.angle_gamma   90.00
#
_symmetry.space_group_name_H-M   'P 1'
#
loop_
_entity.id
_entity.type
_entity.pdbx_description
1 polymer ?
#
loop_
_entity_poly.entity_id
_entity_poly.type
_entity_poly.pdbx_seq_one_letter_code
_entity_poly.pdbx_strand_id
1 'polypeptide(L)'
;MHKKILGIFLAAVLLLPCAASAKESDTCPYRITVNLTDNIVTIYEKDSAGRYTTPDRAFVCSAGSYTPEGTFRTTNKYIWRPLFGDVYGQYATRITGSILFHSVPYLKQDKNTLEYDEYNKLGTTASAGCIRLTAADAKWIYDNCPSGTVVEMYRGNRKEPLQPEQPAKIDTSDFRKGWDPTDPDPANPWKNPNAEQTEQPKAEEPDSPPEWVKPLLEETPTEAEPETEDSDSPPEWVKPLLNQTQNTEPMASASAETISKAPAVS
;
A
#
# COMPACT_ATOMS: atom_id res chain seq x y z
N MET A 1 -25.10 5.29 -85.06
CA MET A 1 -25.03 4.20 -84.12
C MET A 1 -24.13 4.61 -82.92
N HIS A 2 -24.75 5.10 -81.86
CA HIS A 2 -24.02 5.56 -80.65
C HIS A 2 -24.17 4.50 -79.56
N LYS A 3 -23.10 3.81 -79.20
CA LYS A 3 -23.09 2.88 -78.09
C LYS A 3 -22.84 3.68 -76.79
N LYS A 4 -23.85 3.73 -75.90
CA LYS A 4 -23.73 4.29 -74.54
C LYS A 4 -23.08 3.21 -73.65
N ILE A 5 -21.92 3.51 -73.15
CA ILE A 5 -21.21 2.66 -72.09
C ILE A 5 -21.72 3.14 -70.74
N LEU A 6 -22.47 2.27 -70.09
CA LEU A 6 -22.98 2.49 -68.72
C LEU A 6 -21.88 2.06 -67.72
N GLY A 7 -21.19 3.04 -67.10
CA GLY A 7 -20.22 2.76 -66.07
C GLY A 7 -20.90 2.43 -64.73
N ILE A 8 -20.69 1.23 -64.25
CA ILE A 8 -21.17 0.82 -62.92
C ILE A 8 -20.08 1.24 -61.91
N PHE A 9 -20.41 2.27 -61.10
CA PHE A 9 -19.59 2.62 -59.92
C PHE A 9 -19.91 1.67 -58.79
N LEU A 10 -18.96 0.74 -58.51
CA LEU A 10 -19.02 -0.15 -57.36
C LEU A 10 -18.49 0.64 -56.14
N ALA A 11 -19.40 1.13 -55.30
CA ALA A 11 -19.03 1.77 -54.04
C ALA A 11 -18.63 0.70 -53.06
N ALA A 12 -17.32 0.56 -52.82
CA ALA A 12 -16.76 -0.30 -51.76
C ALA A 12 -17.00 0.37 -50.40
N VAL A 13 -18.02 -0.09 -49.68
CA VAL A 13 -18.24 0.27 -48.26
C VAL A 13 -17.19 -0.43 -47.42
N LEU A 14 -16.16 0.31 -47.05
CA LEU A 14 -15.17 -0.13 -46.04
C LEU A 14 -15.86 -0.19 -44.67
N LEU A 15 -16.34 -1.37 -44.27
CA LEU A 15 -16.74 -1.68 -42.91
C LEU A 15 -15.45 -1.74 -42.06
N LEU A 16 -15.10 -0.61 -41.41
CA LEU A 16 -14.12 -0.59 -40.34
C LEU A 16 -14.68 -1.41 -39.18
N PRO A 17 -13.99 -2.48 -38.75
CA PRO A 17 -14.37 -3.15 -37.52
C PRO A 17 -14.16 -2.16 -36.36
N CYS A 18 -15.24 -1.70 -35.76
CA CYS A 18 -15.23 -1.06 -34.48
C CYS A 18 -14.72 -2.12 -33.49
N ALA A 19 -13.40 -2.10 -33.18
CA ALA A 19 -12.85 -2.87 -32.11
C ALA A 19 -13.46 -2.35 -30.80
N ALA A 20 -14.61 -2.92 -30.43
CA ALA A 20 -15.14 -2.80 -29.09
C ALA A 20 -14.10 -3.40 -28.18
N SER A 21 -13.25 -2.56 -27.56
CA SER A 21 -12.41 -2.95 -26.46
C SER A 21 -13.34 -3.58 -25.42
N ALA A 22 -13.31 -4.90 -25.33
CA ALA A 22 -14.02 -5.62 -24.30
C ALA A 22 -13.48 -5.09 -22.98
N LYS A 23 -14.26 -4.22 -22.32
CA LYS A 23 -14.00 -3.74 -20.99
C LYS A 23 -14.04 -4.96 -20.11
N GLU A 24 -12.85 -5.50 -19.78
CA GLU A 24 -12.71 -6.61 -18.85
C GLU A 24 -13.52 -6.24 -17.62
N SER A 25 -14.57 -7.00 -17.34
CA SER A 25 -15.49 -6.70 -16.26
C SER A 25 -14.69 -6.89 -14.97
N ASP A 26 -14.23 -5.78 -14.40
CA ASP A 26 -13.59 -5.77 -13.09
C ASP A 26 -14.63 -6.22 -12.06
N THR A 27 -14.52 -7.48 -11.63
CA THR A 27 -15.46 -8.10 -10.69
C THR A 27 -15.22 -7.67 -9.25
N CYS A 28 -14.12 -6.97 -8.97
CA CYS A 28 -13.82 -6.49 -7.63
C CYS A 28 -14.88 -5.49 -7.16
N PRO A 29 -15.38 -5.59 -5.91
CA PRO A 29 -16.36 -4.65 -5.38
C PRO A 29 -15.78 -3.26 -5.14
N TYR A 30 -14.47 -3.17 -4.88
CA TYR A 30 -13.79 -1.95 -4.49
C TYR A 30 -12.60 -1.61 -5.38
N ARG A 31 -12.25 -0.32 -5.40
CA ARG A 31 -10.96 0.22 -5.84
C ARG A 31 -10.35 0.99 -4.68
N ILE A 32 -9.03 0.96 -4.56
CA ILE A 32 -8.28 1.63 -3.50
C ILE A 32 -7.43 2.74 -4.11
N THR A 33 -7.38 3.90 -3.49
CA THR A 33 -6.34 4.90 -3.73
C THR A 33 -5.52 5.11 -2.46
N VAL A 34 -4.22 5.38 -2.62
CA VAL A 34 -3.31 5.70 -1.51
C VAL A 34 -2.63 7.01 -1.83
N ASN A 35 -2.98 8.04 -1.09
CA ASN A 35 -2.29 9.32 -1.11
C ASN A 35 -1.06 9.24 -0.21
N LEU A 36 0.13 9.11 -0.81
CA LEU A 36 1.40 8.96 -0.13
C LEU A 36 1.90 10.28 0.51
N THR A 37 1.34 11.42 0.10
CA THR A 37 1.65 12.72 0.69
C THR A 37 0.92 12.92 2.02
N ASP A 38 -0.38 12.61 2.03
CA ASP A 38 -1.24 12.83 3.19
C ASP A 38 -1.36 11.58 4.07
N ASN A 39 -0.77 10.44 3.66
CA ASN A 39 -0.87 9.14 4.32
C ASN A 39 -2.33 8.70 4.54
N ILE A 40 -3.13 8.78 3.48
CA ILE A 40 -4.55 8.39 3.47
C ILE A 40 -4.80 7.30 2.43
N VAL A 41 -5.48 6.25 2.84
CA VAL A 41 -6.07 5.23 1.98
C VAL A 41 -7.54 5.53 1.82
N THR A 42 -8.04 5.65 0.58
CA THR A 42 -9.47 5.83 0.29
C THR A 42 -10.00 4.63 -0.49
N ILE A 43 -11.13 4.10 -0.04
CA ILE A 43 -11.84 2.99 -0.66
C ILE A 43 -13.01 3.54 -1.46
N TYR A 44 -13.14 3.11 -2.71
CA TYR A 44 -14.22 3.49 -3.60
C TYR A 44 -15.08 2.29 -3.97
N GLU A 45 -16.38 2.45 -3.90
CA GLU A 45 -17.39 1.55 -4.44
C GLU A 45 -17.77 1.91 -5.88
N LYS A 46 -18.43 0.98 -6.56
CA LYS A 46 -19.01 1.22 -7.87
C LYS A 46 -20.28 2.05 -7.75
N ASP A 47 -20.40 3.05 -8.61
CA ASP A 47 -21.67 3.75 -8.86
C ASP A 47 -22.64 2.87 -9.68
N SER A 48 -23.85 3.37 -9.95
CA SER A 48 -24.87 2.69 -10.77
C SER A 48 -24.42 2.38 -12.20
N ALA A 49 -23.38 3.05 -12.69
CA ALA A 49 -22.77 2.81 -14.01
C ALA A 49 -21.57 1.85 -13.92
N GLY A 50 -21.28 1.27 -12.76
CA GLY A 50 -20.18 0.35 -12.53
C GLY A 50 -18.80 1.01 -12.47
N ARG A 51 -18.72 2.32 -12.23
CA ARG A 51 -17.46 3.07 -12.10
C ARG A 51 -17.14 3.29 -10.63
N TYR A 52 -15.87 3.18 -10.23
CA TYR A 52 -15.43 3.41 -8.86
C TYR A 52 -15.32 4.91 -8.54
N THR A 53 -16.44 5.55 -8.31
CA THR A 53 -16.56 7.00 -8.06
C THR A 53 -17.17 7.35 -6.72
N THR A 54 -17.78 6.39 -6.01
CA THR A 54 -18.41 6.60 -4.73
C THR A 54 -17.41 6.30 -3.61
N PRO A 55 -16.93 7.31 -2.86
CA PRO A 55 -16.06 7.05 -1.71
C PRO A 55 -16.88 6.40 -0.58
N ASP A 56 -16.44 5.22 -0.14
CA ASP A 56 -17.07 4.45 0.94
C ASP A 56 -16.44 4.79 2.29
N ARG A 57 -15.11 4.69 2.38
CA ARG A 57 -14.35 4.97 3.62
C ARG A 57 -12.94 5.43 3.34
N ALA A 58 -12.32 5.99 4.37
CA ALA A 58 -10.90 6.32 4.34
C ALA A 58 -10.22 5.86 5.64
N PHE A 59 -8.93 5.55 5.53
CA PHE A 59 -8.09 5.10 6.62
C PHE A 59 -6.83 5.96 6.71
N VAL A 60 -6.38 6.25 7.92
CA VAL A 60 -5.05 6.78 8.15
C VAL A 60 -4.04 5.65 7.91
N CYS A 61 -2.97 5.94 7.19
CA CYS A 61 -1.90 4.96 6.99
C CYS A 61 -0.52 5.57 7.28
N SER A 62 0.51 4.73 7.25
CA SER A 62 1.89 5.17 7.15
C SER A 62 2.51 4.50 5.93
N ALA A 63 2.81 5.31 4.92
CA ALA A 63 3.58 4.90 3.76
C ALA A 63 5.10 4.95 4.05
N GLY A 64 5.91 4.55 3.09
CA GLY A 64 7.36 4.62 3.16
C GLY A 64 7.96 5.54 2.11
N SER A 65 9.21 5.95 2.34
CA SER A 65 9.97 6.75 1.38
C SER A 65 10.14 6.02 0.04
N TYR A 66 10.21 4.69 0.06
CA TYR A 66 10.37 3.84 -1.13
C TYR A 66 9.05 3.22 -1.60
N THR A 67 7.90 3.72 -1.14
CA THR A 67 6.61 3.29 -1.69
C THR A 67 6.49 3.77 -3.13
N PRO A 68 6.31 2.87 -4.13
CA PRO A 68 6.23 3.26 -5.54
C PRO A 68 4.90 3.95 -5.83
N GLU A 69 4.92 4.89 -6.77
CA GLU A 69 3.70 5.42 -7.39
C GLU A 69 3.28 4.54 -8.56
N GLY A 70 1.99 4.54 -8.88
CA GLY A 70 1.45 3.79 -10.00
C GLY A 70 0.13 3.10 -9.69
N THR A 71 -0.33 2.29 -10.65
CA THR A 71 -1.54 1.49 -10.51
C THR A 71 -1.18 0.01 -10.50
N PHE A 72 -1.60 -0.68 -9.45
CA PHE A 72 -1.28 -2.08 -9.18
C PHE A 72 -2.57 -2.88 -8.94
N ARG A 73 -2.44 -4.19 -8.82
CA ARG A 73 -3.52 -5.09 -8.42
C ARG A 73 -3.08 -5.96 -7.25
N THR A 74 -3.94 -6.05 -6.23
CA THR A 74 -3.67 -6.94 -5.08
C THR A 74 -3.52 -8.39 -5.52
N THR A 75 -2.75 -9.16 -4.75
CA THR A 75 -2.52 -10.58 -5.03
C THR A 75 -2.71 -11.42 -3.75
N ASN A 76 -1.63 -11.92 -3.18
CA ASN A 76 -1.68 -12.83 -2.04
C ASN A 76 -2.06 -12.13 -0.73
N LYS A 77 -2.72 -12.90 0.15
CA LYS A 77 -3.11 -12.47 1.49
C LYS A 77 -2.51 -13.40 2.55
N TYR A 78 -2.19 -12.84 3.71
CA TYR A 78 -1.59 -13.56 4.83
C TYR A 78 -2.19 -13.06 6.15
N ILE A 79 -2.59 -13.97 7.04
CA ILE A 79 -3.02 -13.60 8.40
C ILE A 79 -1.84 -12.95 9.14
N TRP A 80 -0.67 -13.58 9.05
CA TRP A 80 0.60 -13.07 9.53
C TRP A 80 1.64 -13.14 8.42
N ARG A 81 2.45 -12.10 8.29
CA ARG A 81 3.55 -12.06 7.32
C ARG A 81 4.82 -11.58 8.01
N PRO A 82 5.94 -12.34 7.94
CA PRO A 82 7.25 -11.81 8.30
C PRO A 82 7.59 -10.59 7.47
N LEU A 83 8.10 -9.55 8.10
CA LEU A 83 8.54 -8.30 7.51
C LEU A 83 10.05 -8.12 7.71
N PHE A 84 10.61 -7.09 7.10
CA PHE A 84 11.99 -6.70 7.35
C PHE A 84 12.15 -6.25 8.82
N GLY A 85 13.26 -6.64 9.46
CA GLY A 85 13.54 -6.30 10.87
C GLY A 85 12.98 -7.31 11.88
N ASP A 86 12.78 -8.58 11.46
CA ASP A 86 12.30 -9.68 12.32
C ASP A 86 10.97 -9.39 13.05
N VAL A 87 10.12 -8.60 12.41
CA VAL A 87 8.78 -8.24 12.89
C VAL A 87 7.71 -8.82 11.98
N TYR A 88 6.45 -8.73 12.38
CA TYR A 88 5.32 -9.35 11.68
C TYR A 88 4.20 -8.36 11.43
N GLY A 89 3.67 -8.35 10.20
CA GLY A 89 2.42 -7.66 9.87
C GLY A 89 1.23 -8.60 9.92
N GLN A 90 0.14 -8.18 10.53
CA GLN A 90 -1.11 -8.91 10.55
C GLN A 90 -2.03 -8.44 9.42
N TYR A 91 -2.90 -9.34 8.91
CA TYR A 91 -3.85 -9.08 7.83
C TYR A 91 -3.19 -8.49 6.57
N ALA A 92 -2.04 -9.04 6.20
CA ALA A 92 -1.25 -8.54 5.08
C ALA A 92 -1.89 -8.86 3.73
N THR A 93 -2.02 -7.84 2.87
CA THR A 93 -2.49 -7.96 1.48
C THR A 93 -1.44 -7.39 0.54
N ARG A 94 -0.92 -8.20 -0.38
CA ARG A 94 0.15 -7.80 -1.29
C ARG A 94 -0.39 -6.86 -2.37
N ILE A 95 0.28 -5.72 -2.54
CA ILE A 95 0.01 -4.73 -3.60
C ILE A 95 0.90 -5.04 -4.82
N THR A 96 2.22 -5.03 -4.64
CA THR A 96 3.21 -5.30 -5.69
C THR A 96 4.55 -5.68 -5.07
N GLY A 97 5.33 -6.57 -5.70
CA GLY A 97 6.65 -6.95 -5.18
C GLY A 97 6.60 -7.35 -3.70
N SER A 98 7.35 -6.63 -2.87
CA SER A 98 7.35 -6.76 -1.40
C SER A 98 6.45 -5.73 -0.69
N ILE A 99 5.78 -4.85 -1.43
CA ILE A 99 4.89 -3.82 -0.87
C ILE A 99 3.52 -4.43 -0.53
N LEU A 100 3.09 -4.21 0.71
CA LEU A 100 1.88 -4.79 1.31
C LEU A 100 1.06 -3.70 1.99
N PHE A 101 -0.27 -3.86 2.04
CA PHE A 101 -1.07 -3.38 3.16
C PHE A 101 -0.89 -4.34 4.32
N HIS A 102 -0.69 -3.87 5.52
CA HIS A 102 -0.66 -4.68 6.75
C HIS A 102 -0.88 -3.80 7.99
N SER A 103 -1.16 -4.43 9.13
CA SER A 103 -1.22 -3.72 10.42
C SER A 103 0.11 -3.04 10.75
N VAL A 104 0.13 -2.15 11.73
CA VAL A 104 1.39 -1.81 12.40
C VAL A 104 2.12 -3.11 12.80
N PRO A 105 3.47 -3.16 12.77
CA PRO A 105 4.21 -4.37 13.09
C PRO A 105 4.04 -4.86 14.53
N TYR A 106 4.25 -6.16 14.70
CA TYR A 106 4.32 -6.88 15.96
C TYR A 106 5.67 -7.57 16.09
N LEU A 107 6.21 -7.66 17.30
CA LEU A 107 7.48 -8.35 17.57
C LEU A 107 7.40 -9.86 17.36
N LYS A 108 6.19 -10.43 17.45
CA LYS A 108 5.89 -11.86 17.23
C LYS A 108 4.56 -12.01 16.52
N GLN A 109 4.23 -13.22 16.06
CA GLN A 109 2.87 -13.55 15.59
C GLN A 109 1.89 -13.67 16.76
N ASP A 110 1.87 -12.66 17.60
CA ASP A 110 1.05 -12.55 18.81
C ASP A 110 0.52 -11.13 18.92
N LYS A 111 -0.80 -10.99 19.06
CA LYS A 111 -1.53 -9.71 19.12
C LYS A 111 -1.18 -8.84 20.32
N ASN A 112 -0.52 -9.42 21.31
CA ASN A 112 -0.05 -8.75 22.53
C ASN A 112 1.39 -8.21 22.41
N THR A 113 1.95 -8.18 21.21
CA THR A 113 3.35 -7.77 20.98
C THR A 113 3.47 -6.63 19.96
N LEU A 114 2.46 -5.75 19.93
CA LEU A 114 2.44 -4.58 19.05
C LEU A 114 3.65 -3.66 19.31
N GLU A 115 4.30 -3.21 18.25
CA GLU A 115 5.23 -2.09 18.31
C GLU A 115 4.45 -0.78 18.46
N TYR A 116 4.04 -0.45 19.69
CA TYR A 116 3.19 0.73 19.97
C TYR A 116 3.85 2.05 19.57
N ASP A 117 5.17 2.16 19.58
CA ASP A 117 5.89 3.34 19.09
C ASP A 117 5.69 3.52 17.58
N GLU A 118 5.65 2.44 16.82
CA GLU A 118 5.33 2.46 15.38
C GLU A 118 3.84 2.75 15.15
N TYR A 119 2.95 2.27 16.03
CA TYR A 119 1.53 2.63 16.00
C TYR A 119 1.34 4.15 16.18
N ASN A 120 2.07 4.75 17.08
CA ASN A 120 2.03 6.18 17.37
C ASN A 120 2.56 7.06 16.22
N LYS A 121 3.17 6.46 15.20
CA LYS A 121 3.61 7.13 13.96
C LYS A 121 2.56 7.07 12.84
N LEU A 122 1.41 6.40 13.01
CA LEU A 122 0.37 6.38 12.00
C LEU A 122 -0.01 7.81 11.58
N GLY A 123 -0.18 8.01 10.26
CA GLY A 123 -0.39 9.33 9.63
C GLY A 123 0.90 10.02 9.20
N THR A 124 2.07 9.41 9.43
CA THR A 124 3.36 9.94 8.97
C THR A 124 4.07 8.94 8.06
N THR A 125 5.04 9.40 7.27
CA THR A 125 5.90 8.52 6.49
C THR A 125 6.88 7.82 7.42
N ALA A 126 6.62 6.53 7.74
CA ALA A 126 7.33 5.79 8.79
C ALA A 126 7.71 4.35 8.40
N SER A 127 7.33 3.87 7.21
CA SER A 127 7.72 2.54 6.75
C SER A 127 8.87 2.61 5.76
N ALA A 128 9.49 1.46 5.45
CA ALA A 128 10.44 1.38 4.35
C ALA A 128 9.72 1.45 2.97
N GLY A 129 8.51 0.86 2.85
CA GLY A 129 7.77 0.88 1.59
C GLY A 129 6.34 0.35 1.70
N CYS A 130 6.04 -0.49 2.69
CA CYS A 130 4.69 -1.01 2.91
C CYS A 130 3.73 0.08 3.40
N ILE A 131 2.45 -0.16 3.27
CA ILE A 131 1.37 0.70 3.77
C ILE A 131 0.89 0.12 5.10
N ARG A 132 1.33 0.75 6.21
CA ARG A 132 0.92 0.37 7.57
C ARG A 132 -0.42 0.99 7.90
N LEU A 133 -1.28 0.22 8.56
CA LEU A 133 -2.63 0.56 8.96
C LEU A 133 -2.87 0.16 10.41
N THR A 134 -4.00 0.56 10.99
CA THR A 134 -4.49 -0.08 12.21
C THR A 134 -4.86 -1.54 11.93
N ALA A 135 -4.95 -2.37 12.95
CA ALA A 135 -5.35 -3.77 12.79
C ALA A 135 -6.75 -3.91 12.19
N ALA A 136 -7.70 -3.04 12.60
CA ALA A 136 -9.05 -3.04 12.05
C ALA A 136 -9.07 -2.69 10.56
N ASP A 137 -8.33 -1.67 10.14
CA ASP A 137 -8.32 -1.20 8.74
C ASP A 137 -7.60 -2.19 7.83
N ALA A 138 -6.47 -2.75 8.29
CA ALA A 138 -5.78 -3.81 7.58
C ALA A 138 -6.68 -5.06 7.41
N LYS A 139 -7.40 -5.44 8.50
CA LYS A 139 -8.37 -6.53 8.45
C LYS A 139 -9.51 -6.24 7.50
N TRP A 140 -10.01 -5.02 7.49
CA TRP A 140 -11.10 -4.66 6.57
C TRP A 140 -10.68 -4.85 5.10
N ILE A 141 -9.48 -4.38 4.71
CA ILE A 141 -8.94 -4.60 3.35
C ILE A 141 -8.75 -6.09 3.10
N TYR A 142 -8.20 -6.80 4.07
CA TYR A 142 -7.97 -8.24 3.97
C TYR A 142 -9.27 -9.00 3.70
N ASP A 143 -10.35 -8.68 4.39
CA ASP A 143 -11.62 -9.39 4.28
C ASP A 143 -12.41 -9.00 3.02
N ASN A 144 -12.43 -7.71 2.65
CA ASN A 144 -13.36 -7.15 1.68
C ASN A 144 -12.76 -6.90 0.29
N CYS A 145 -11.44 -6.76 0.16
CA CYS A 145 -10.77 -6.48 -1.11
C CYS A 145 -10.15 -7.78 -1.66
N PRO A 146 -10.80 -8.49 -2.60
CA PRO A 146 -10.26 -9.73 -3.17
C PRO A 146 -8.96 -9.50 -3.94
N SER A 147 -8.26 -10.60 -4.27
CA SER A 147 -7.14 -10.56 -5.23
C SER A 147 -7.61 -9.95 -6.56
N GLY A 148 -6.79 -9.10 -7.15
CA GLY A 148 -7.14 -8.33 -8.35
C GLY A 148 -7.71 -6.94 -8.07
N THR A 149 -8.00 -6.57 -6.81
CA THR A 149 -8.45 -5.21 -6.46
C THR A 149 -7.42 -4.19 -6.92
N VAL A 150 -7.87 -3.18 -7.66
CA VAL A 150 -7.02 -2.11 -8.18
C VAL A 150 -6.60 -1.19 -7.04
N VAL A 151 -5.29 -0.89 -6.96
CA VAL A 151 -4.69 0.06 -6.02
C VAL A 151 -3.92 1.10 -6.82
N GLU A 152 -4.30 2.37 -6.70
CA GLU A 152 -3.56 3.52 -7.23
C GLU A 152 -2.81 4.18 -6.09
N MET A 153 -1.48 4.23 -6.18
CA MET A 153 -0.62 4.94 -5.23
C MET A 153 -0.05 6.19 -5.90
N TYR A 154 -0.17 7.35 -5.27
CA TYR A 154 0.24 8.63 -5.85
C TYR A 154 0.75 9.61 -4.79
N ARG A 155 1.57 10.58 -5.23
CA ARG A 155 1.95 11.76 -4.45
C ARG A 155 1.30 13.00 -5.06
N GLY A 156 0.99 13.99 -4.22
CA GLY A 156 0.44 15.28 -4.67
C GLY A 156 -0.69 15.79 -3.80
N ASN A 157 -1.19 16.96 -4.16
CA ASN A 157 -2.20 17.72 -3.37
C ASN A 157 -3.64 17.44 -3.84
N ARG A 158 -3.95 16.23 -4.30
CA ARG A 158 -5.33 15.84 -4.62
C ARG A 158 -6.12 15.82 -3.30
N LYS A 159 -7.18 16.63 -3.25
CA LYS A 159 -8.06 16.66 -2.07
C LYS A 159 -8.76 15.31 -1.93
N GLU A 160 -8.57 14.67 -0.78
CA GLU A 160 -9.28 13.43 -0.48
C GLU A 160 -10.76 13.71 -0.20
N PRO A 161 -11.68 12.89 -0.73
CA PRO A 161 -13.11 13.08 -0.54
C PRO A 161 -13.57 12.83 0.90
N LEU A 162 -12.83 12.00 1.63
CA LEU A 162 -13.05 11.68 3.03
C LEU A 162 -11.79 11.98 3.83
N GLN A 163 -11.98 12.45 5.06
CA GLN A 163 -10.89 12.70 6.02
C GLN A 163 -11.06 11.70 7.16
N PRO A 164 -10.18 10.68 7.27
CA PRO A 164 -10.24 9.72 8.37
C PRO A 164 -9.83 10.38 9.69
N GLU A 165 -10.42 9.93 10.78
CA GLU A 165 -10.01 10.34 12.12
C GLU A 165 -8.62 9.75 12.44
N GLN A 166 -7.75 10.58 12.99
CA GLN A 166 -6.41 10.16 13.40
C GLN A 166 -6.52 9.20 14.59
N PRO A 167 -5.92 8.00 14.55
CA PRO A 167 -5.92 7.09 15.68
C PRO A 167 -5.32 7.73 16.93
N ALA A 168 -5.98 7.54 18.08
CA ALA A 168 -5.45 8.02 19.35
C ALA A 168 -4.11 7.33 19.66
N LYS A 169 -3.14 8.10 20.11
CA LYS A 169 -1.83 7.55 20.49
C LYS A 169 -1.94 6.69 21.74
N ILE A 170 -1.17 5.61 21.75
CA ILE A 170 -1.04 4.71 22.89
C ILE A 170 -0.06 5.35 23.89
N ASP A 171 -0.48 5.48 25.14
CA ASP A 171 0.41 5.92 26.23
C ASP A 171 1.43 4.80 26.54
N THR A 172 2.69 5.20 26.67
CA THR A 172 3.80 4.26 26.94
C THR A 172 3.68 3.60 28.30
N SER A 173 2.96 4.20 29.25
CA SER A 173 2.68 3.65 30.58
C SER A 173 1.45 2.74 30.62
N ASP A 174 0.63 2.72 29.55
CA ASP A 174 -0.57 1.88 29.50
C ASP A 174 -0.19 0.40 29.41
N PHE A 175 -0.70 -0.43 30.31
CA PHE A 175 -0.42 -1.86 30.34
C PHE A 175 -0.94 -2.59 29.07
N ARG A 176 -1.92 -2.00 28.35
CA ARG A 176 -2.51 -2.54 27.13
C ARG A 176 -1.70 -2.22 25.87
N LYS A 177 -0.60 -1.48 25.98
CA LYS A 177 0.19 -0.98 24.85
C LYS A 177 0.66 -2.05 23.87
N GLY A 178 0.75 -3.30 24.30
CA GLY A 178 1.08 -4.43 23.45
C GLY A 178 -0.02 -4.81 22.45
N TRP A 179 -1.24 -4.25 22.59
CA TRP A 179 -2.35 -4.50 21.70
C TRP A 179 -2.69 -3.30 20.84
N ASP A 180 -3.02 -3.55 19.58
CA ASP A 180 -3.66 -2.50 18.76
C ASP A 180 -5.06 -2.20 19.31
N PRO A 181 -5.37 -0.95 19.69
CA PRO A 181 -6.67 -0.61 20.25
C PRO A 181 -7.86 -0.97 19.35
N THR A 182 -7.62 -1.05 18.06
CA THR A 182 -8.64 -1.31 17.04
C THR A 182 -8.81 -2.79 16.70
N ASP A 183 -7.89 -3.68 17.15
CA ASP A 183 -7.97 -5.11 16.80
C ASP A 183 -9.35 -5.65 17.19
N PRO A 184 -10.09 -6.26 16.23
CA PRO A 184 -11.45 -6.76 16.47
C PRO A 184 -11.52 -7.99 17.41
N ASP A 185 -10.40 -8.56 17.81
CA ASP A 185 -10.37 -9.71 18.71
C ASP A 185 -11.16 -9.45 20.00
N PRO A 186 -12.05 -10.35 20.42
CA PRO A 186 -12.77 -10.22 21.70
C PRO A 186 -11.84 -10.19 22.93
N ALA A 187 -10.64 -10.81 22.84
CA ALA A 187 -9.65 -10.80 23.90
C ALA A 187 -8.88 -9.47 24.02
N ASN A 188 -9.11 -8.52 23.10
CA ASN A 188 -8.45 -7.23 23.13
C ASN A 188 -8.78 -6.46 24.42
N PRO A 189 -7.79 -6.16 25.31
CA PRO A 189 -8.03 -5.52 26.59
C PRO A 189 -8.55 -4.07 26.44
N TRP A 190 -8.37 -3.42 25.29
CA TRP A 190 -8.93 -2.08 25.02
C TRP A 190 -10.46 -2.09 24.92
N LYS A 191 -11.06 -3.25 24.65
CA LYS A 191 -12.53 -3.45 24.60
C LYS A 191 -13.14 -3.80 25.95
N ASN A 192 -12.30 -4.15 26.92
CA ASN A 192 -12.73 -4.50 28.26
C ASN A 192 -12.22 -3.45 29.26
N PRO A 193 -13.03 -2.45 29.67
CA PRO A 193 -12.60 -1.43 30.61
C PRO A 193 -12.26 -1.99 32.01
N ASN A 194 -12.68 -3.23 32.30
CA ASN A 194 -12.40 -3.94 33.55
C ASN A 194 -11.30 -5.00 33.40
N ALA A 195 -10.52 -4.96 32.30
CA ALA A 195 -9.36 -5.83 32.18
C ALA A 195 -8.37 -5.47 33.30
N GLU A 196 -8.29 -6.29 34.32
CA GLU A 196 -7.26 -6.18 35.34
C GLU A 196 -5.88 -6.40 34.70
N GLN A 197 -4.85 -5.71 35.24
CA GLN A 197 -3.47 -5.98 34.94
C GLN A 197 -3.14 -7.44 35.31
N THR A 198 -3.46 -8.39 34.45
CA THR A 198 -2.77 -9.66 34.48
C THR A 198 -1.33 -9.34 34.16
N GLU A 199 -0.45 -9.50 35.14
CA GLU A 199 1.01 -9.33 34.97
C GLU A 199 1.41 -10.02 33.68
N GLN A 200 1.89 -9.24 32.72
CA GLN A 200 2.58 -9.82 31.56
C GLN A 200 3.63 -10.77 32.12
N PRO A 201 3.78 -12.00 31.57
CA PRO A 201 4.91 -12.82 31.93
C PRO A 201 6.16 -11.95 31.76
N LYS A 202 6.79 -11.58 32.87
CA LYS A 202 8.05 -10.87 32.86
C LYS A 202 8.95 -11.68 31.93
N ALA A 203 9.38 -11.10 30.83
CA ALA A 203 10.37 -11.75 30.00
C ALA A 203 11.52 -12.08 30.96
N GLU A 204 11.73 -13.35 31.21
CA GLU A 204 12.90 -13.78 31.96
C GLU A 204 14.10 -13.33 31.13
N GLU A 205 14.70 -12.21 31.53
CA GLU A 205 16.05 -11.93 31.07
C GLU A 205 16.86 -13.17 31.48
N PRO A 206 17.57 -13.83 30.56
CA PRO A 206 18.40 -14.95 30.90
C PRO A 206 19.43 -14.46 31.94
N ASP A 207 19.35 -14.99 33.14
CA ASP A 207 20.18 -14.61 34.35
C ASP A 207 21.67 -14.66 34.08
N SER A 208 22.09 -15.07 32.90
CA SER A 208 23.47 -14.99 32.40
C SER A 208 23.50 -15.32 30.89
N PRO A 209 24.36 -14.67 30.10
CA PRO A 209 24.54 -15.04 28.70
C PRO A 209 24.97 -16.53 28.62
N PRO A 210 24.46 -17.25 27.62
CA PRO A 210 24.83 -18.63 27.36
C PRO A 210 26.35 -18.79 27.32
N GLU A 211 26.87 -19.92 27.84
CA GLU A 211 28.30 -20.13 28.00
C GLU A 211 29.14 -19.99 26.73
N TRP A 212 28.50 -20.17 25.56
CA TRP A 212 29.13 -19.97 24.25
C TRP A 212 29.34 -18.47 23.88
N VAL A 213 28.69 -17.53 24.57
CA VAL A 213 28.85 -16.07 24.36
C VAL A 213 30.02 -15.51 25.15
N LYS A 214 30.47 -16.18 26.24
CA LYS A 214 31.55 -15.69 27.09
C LYS A 214 32.87 -15.43 26.37
N PRO A 215 33.32 -16.24 25.40
CA PRO A 215 34.55 -15.96 24.64
C PRO A 215 34.47 -14.69 23.75
N LEU A 216 33.26 -14.29 23.35
CA LEU A 216 33.05 -13.11 22.48
C LEU A 216 33.10 -11.78 23.25
N LEU A 217 32.97 -11.81 24.57
CA LEU A 217 32.99 -10.63 25.43
C LEU A 217 34.42 -10.28 25.94
N GLU A 218 35.39 -11.17 25.74
CA GLU A 218 36.78 -10.95 26.17
C GLU A 218 37.70 -10.36 25.09
N GLU A 219 37.21 -10.25 23.82
CA GLU A 219 37.96 -9.56 22.77
C GLU A 219 37.67 -8.06 22.84
N THR A 220 38.65 -7.29 23.29
CA THR A 220 38.64 -5.83 23.25
C THR A 220 38.51 -5.37 21.77
N PRO A 221 37.56 -4.47 21.42
CA PRO A 221 37.46 -3.98 20.08
C PRO A 221 38.70 -3.17 19.74
N THR A 222 39.45 -3.61 18.72
CA THR A 222 40.36 -2.73 18.01
C THR A 222 39.48 -1.69 17.31
N GLU A 223 39.71 -0.43 17.62
CA GLU A 223 39.05 0.75 17.13
C GLU A 223 39.12 0.76 15.60
N ALA A 224 38.04 0.33 14.94
CA ALA A 224 37.82 0.55 13.52
C ALA A 224 37.07 1.88 13.40
N GLU A 225 37.65 2.82 12.68
CA GLU A 225 36.99 4.09 12.34
C GLU A 225 35.61 3.82 11.71
N PRO A 226 34.57 4.63 12.03
CA PRO A 226 33.25 4.46 11.45
C PRO A 226 33.30 4.82 9.99
N GLU A 227 33.07 3.84 9.11
CA GLU A 227 32.68 4.13 7.73
C GLU A 227 31.38 4.88 7.78
N THR A 228 31.37 6.11 7.28
CA THR A 228 30.17 6.92 7.12
C THR A 228 29.32 6.29 6.03
N GLU A 229 28.33 5.47 6.42
CA GLU A 229 27.29 5.07 5.49
C GLU A 229 26.54 6.32 5.04
N ASP A 230 26.55 6.54 3.72
CA ASP A 230 25.80 7.59 3.03
C ASP A 230 24.30 7.32 3.31
N SER A 231 23.72 8.15 4.19
CA SER A 231 22.35 7.99 4.67
C SER A 231 21.28 8.20 3.58
N ASP A 232 21.67 8.57 2.38
CA ASP A 232 20.80 8.85 1.22
C ASP A 232 20.67 7.67 0.25
N SER A 233 21.40 6.58 0.45
CA SER A 233 21.33 5.42 -0.44
C SER A 233 20.22 4.44 -0.01
N PRO A 234 19.35 4.01 -0.94
CA PRO A 234 18.31 3.04 -0.61
C PRO A 234 18.92 1.68 -0.20
N PRO A 235 18.36 1.00 0.81
CA PRO A 235 18.81 -0.33 1.22
C PRO A 235 18.86 -1.33 0.05
N GLU A 236 19.80 -2.28 0.09
CA GLU A 236 20.00 -3.30 -0.96
C GLU A 236 18.72 -4.00 -1.42
N TRP A 237 17.80 -4.30 -0.50
CA TRP A 237 16.54 -4.98 -0.80
C TRP A 237 15.53 -4.10 -1.57
N VAL A 238 15.71 -2.78 -1.59
CA VAL A 238 14.87 -1.84 -2.38
C VAL A 238 15.36 -1.74 -3.82
N LYS A 239 16.66 -1.95 -4.10
CA LYS A 239 17.25 -1.84 -5.44
C LYS A 239 16.53 -2.65 -6.53
N PRO A 240 16.09 -3.91 -6.29
CA PRO A 240 15.31 -4.66 -7.26
C PRO A 240 13.93 -4.05 -7.56
N LEU A 241 13.35 -3.32 -6.60
CA LEU A 241 12.03 -2.69 -6.76
C LEU A 241 12.12 -1.42 -7.62
N LEU A 242 13.17 -0.63 -7.45
CA LEU A 242 13.43 0.58 -8.25
C LEU A 242 13.71 0.22 -9.72
N ASN A 243 14.36 -0.90 -9.98
CA ASN A 243 14.66 -1.33 -11.35
C ASN A 243 13.42 -1.86 -12.10
N GLN A 244 12.36 -2.31 -11.41
CA GLN A 244 11.12 -2.74 -12.05
C GLN A 244 10.25 -1.57 -12.55
N THR A 245 10.39 -0.37 -11.99
CA THR A 245 9.64 0.80 -12.41
C THR A 245 10.21 1.48 -13.66
N GLN A 246 11.45 1.19 -14.03
CA GLN A 246 12.09 1.76 -15.22
C GLN A 246 11.79 1.02 -16.53
N ASN A 247 11.17 -0.17 -16.47
CA ASN A 247 10.85 -1.00 -17.64
C ASN A 247 9.38 -0.90 -18.10
N THR A 248 8.60 0.06 -17.64
CA THR A 248 7.31 0.39 -18.24
C THR A 248 7.56 1.41 -19.36
N GLU A 249 7.60 0.96 -20.61
CA GLU A 249 7.62 1.84 -21.78
C GLU A 249 6.48 2.86 -21.70
N PRO A 250 6.75 4.17 -21.96
CA PRO A 250 5.69 5.16 -22.04
C PRO A 250 4.83 4.84 -23.27
N MET A 251 3.54 4.59 -23.08
CA MET A 251 2.58 4.56 -24.18
C MET A 251 2.67 5.88 -24.94
N ALA A 252 2.95 5.77 -26.23
CA ALA A 252 3.16 6.87 -27.16
C ALA A 252 2.12 7.98 -27.02
N SER A 253 2.60 9.19 -26.75
CA SER A 253 1.85 10.43 -26.86
C SER A 253 1.35 10.61 -28.28
N ALA A 254 0.04 10.59 -28.49
CA ALA A 254 -0.57 10.99 -29.76
C ALA A 254 -0.33 12.48 -29.98
N SER A 255 0.34 12.79 -31.07
CA SER A 255 0.69 14.13 -31.53
C SER A 255 -0.54 15.02 -31.68
N ALA A 256 -0.50 16.22 -31.08
CA ALA A 256 -1.43 17.30 -31.34
C ALA A 256 -1.18 17.84 -32.76
N GLU A 257 -2.09 17.61 -33.68
CA GLU A 257 -2.09 18.25 -34.99
C GLU A 257 -2.51 19.72 -34.87
N THR A 258 -1.67 20.52 -35.46
CA THR A 258 -1.75 21.98 -35.62
C THR A 258 -3.02 22.38 -36.43
N ILE A 259 -3.95 23.10 -35.81
CA ILE A 259 -5.06 23.72 -36.55
C ILE A 259 -4.51 24.95 -37.26
N SER A 260 -4.43 24.87 -38.60
CA SER A 260 -4.11 25.94 -39.52
C SER A 260 -5.23 26.97 -39.58
N LYS A 261 -4.85 28.20 -39.51
CA LYS A 261 -5.62 29.44 -39.58
C LYS A 261 -6.24 29.64 -40.99
N ALA A 262 -7.55 29.72 -41.11
CA ALA A 262 -8.23 30.12 -42.34
C ALA A 262 -8.26 31.67 -42.49
N PRO A 263 -8.15 32.22 -43.72
CA PRO A 263 -8.12 33.67 -43.95
C PRO A 263 -9.53 34.29 -44.01
N ALA A 264 -9.61 35.52 -43.51
CA ALA A 264 -10.80 36.38 -43.65
C ALA A 264 -11.04 36.78 -45.11
N VAL A 265 -12.28 36.76 -45.56
CA VAL A 265 -12.73 37.40 -46.80
C VAL A 265 -13.78 38.45 -46.44
N SER A 266 -13.62 39.57 -47.08
CA SER A 266 -14.27 40.86 -47.08
C SER A 266 -15.80 40.89 -46.94
#